data_156b2bd50e6853b038131a3688f68581
#
_entry.id   156b2bd50e6853b038131a3688f68581
#
_cell.length_a   1.000
_cell.length_b   1.000
_cell.length_c   1.000
_cell.angle_alpha   90.00
_cell.angle_beta   90.00
_cell.angle_gamma   90.00
#
_symmetry.space_group_name_H-M   'P 1'
#
loop_
_entity.id
_entity.type
_entity.pdbx_description
1 polymer ?
#
loop_
_entity_poly.entity_id
_entity_poly.type
_entity_poly.pdbx_seq_one_letter_code
_entity_poly.pdbx_strand_id
1 'polypeptide(L)'
;MTDTLPILCYVTDRHSLPIAPGKNPIDALLGKIEAAGAAGVDWIQLREKDLSGKDSAALARQALRRFAQTASSDDRSRGPSAARFPIPRILINDRLDVALAERAGGVHLGENSLLVKEARRLIGAAMSRSNAEKDFLAGVSCHSLEAAQSAAAAGADYLFFGPVFATPSKAAFGAPQGLDFLAKVCRAVAIPVLAIGGITLENAAACLDSGAAGIAAIRLFQDTTDLRQVVARLRQLRS
;
A
#
# COMPACT_ATOMS: atom_id res chain seq x y z
N MET A 1 5.77 -24.41 -5.44
CA MET A 1 5.89 -23.01 -5.01
C MET A 1 5.27 -22.19 -6.12
N THR A 2 4.19 -21.49 -5.87
CA THR A 2 3.52 -20.65 -6.88
C THR A 2 4.38 -19.43 -7.15
N ASP A 3 4.81 -19.27 -8.41
CA ASP A 3 5.56 -18.11 -8.94
C ASP A 3 4.72 -16.82 -8.92
N THR A 4 4.30 -16.40 -7.73
CA THR A 4 3.57 -15.14 -7.57
C THR A 4 4.56 -14.03 -7.29
N LEU A 5 4.54 -13.01 -8.15
CA LEU A 5 5.34 -11.78 -7.96
C LEU A 5 4.99 -11.13 -6.61
N PRO A 6 5.97 -10.54 -5.92
CA PRO A 6 5.73 -9.85 -4.65
C PRO A 6 4.81 -8.65 -4.85
N ILE A 7 3.86 -8.45 -3.93
CA ILE A 7 3.01 -7.27 -3.90
C ILE A 7 3.87 -6.07 -3.48
N LEU A 8 3.86 -5.01 -4.28
CA LEU A 8 4.59 -3.77 -4.00
C LEU A 8 3.61 -2.66 -3.63
N CYS A 9 3.72 -2.15 -2.41
CA CYS A 9 2.86 -1.09 -1.90
C CYS A 9 3.67 0.17 -1.57
N TYR A 10 3.43 1.25 -2.31
CA TYR A 10 3.92 2.58 -1.96
C TYR A 10 3.00 3.21 -0.91
N VAL A 11 3.53 3.52 0.26
CA VAL A 11 2.84 4.27 1.32
C VAL A 11 3.27 5.73 1.23
N THR A 12 2.33 6.66 1.10
CA THR A 12 2.65 8.08 0.93
C THR A 12 2.96 8.79 2.26
N ASP A 13 3.81 9.80 2.20
CA ASP A 13 4.08 10.76 3.25
C ASP A 13 4.62 12.05 2.60
N ARG A 14 3.73 13.02 2.30
CA ARG A 14 4.13 14.25 1.59
C ARG A 14 5.12 15.11 2.37
N HIS A 15 5.17 14.97 3.71
CA HIS A 15 6.11 15.73 4.54
C HIS A 15 7.55 15.26 4.42
N SER A 16 7.76 14.00 4.05
CA SER A 16 9.09 13.44 3.78
C SER A 16 9.43 13.40 2.28
N LEU A 17 8.54 13.88 1.41
CA LEU A 17 8.81 13.94 -0.03
C LEU A 17 9.84 15.06 -0.34
N PRO A 18 10.93 14.77 -1.06
CA PRO A 18 11.84 15.82 -1.51
C PRO A 18 11.15 16.70 -2.55
N ILE A 19 10.83 17.94 -2.15
CA ILE A 19 10.09 18.90 -2.96
C ILE A 19 11.00 20.08 -3.27
N ALA A 20 11.08 20.48 -4.54
CA ALA A 20 11.79 21.68 -4.94
C ALA A 20 11.14 22.94 -4.33
N PRO A 21 11.91 23.97 -3.96
CA PRO A 21 11.37 25.22 -3.43
C PRO A 21 10.27 25.82 -4.31
N GLY A 22 9.17 26.25 -3.68
CA GLY A 22 8.03 26.86 -4.37
C GLY A 22 7.05 25.90 -5.04
N LYS A 23 7.28 24.58 -5.00
CA LYS A 23 6.33 23.57 -5.49
C LYS A 23 5.26 23.27 -4.46
N ASN A 24 4.02 23.04 -4.94
CA ASN A 24 2.92 22.59 -4.08
C ASN A 24 3.16 21.12 -3.64
N PRO A 25 3.12 20.80 -2.33
CA PRO A 25 3.34 19.44 -1.84
C PRO A 25 2.33 18.41 -2.38
N ILE A 26 1.08 18.80 -2.58
CA ILE A 26 0.03 17.90 -3.11
C ILE A 26 0.31 17.58 -4.58
N ASP A 27 0.70 18.57 -5.39
CA ASP A 27 1.03 18.35 -6.80
C ASP A 27 2.28 17.47 -6.95
N ALA A 28 3.29 17.68 -6.11
CA ALA A 28 4.50 16.85 -6.08
C ALA A 28 4.16 15.40 -5.69
N LEU A 29 3.30 15.21 -4.68
CA LEU A 29 2.81 13.91 -4.27
C LEU A 29 2.04 13.21 -5.39
N LEU A 30 1.12 13.90 -6.04
CA LEU A 30 0.36 13.36 -7.16
C LEU A 30 1.27 12.94 -8.33
N GLY A 31 2.29 13.72 -8.64
CA GLY A 31 3.29 13.34 -9.64
C GLY A 31 4.07 12.07 -9.23
N LYS A 32 4.41 11.92 -7.94
CA LYS A 32 5.08 10.72 -7.43
C LYS A 32 4.16 9.49 -7.47
N ILE A 33 2.88 9.66 -7.17
CA ILE A 33 1.84 8.62 -7.26
C ILE A 33 1.72 8.12 -8.71
N GLU A 34 1.66 9.03 -9.69
CA GLU A 34 1.63 8.69 -11.12
C GLU A 34 2.88 7.92 -11.55
N ALA A 35 4.06 8.41 -11.14
CA ALA A 35 5.32 7.76 -11.46
C ALA A 35 5.41 6.35 -10.86
N ALA A 36 4.89 6.14 -9.63
CA ALA A 36 4.86 4.84 -8.99
C ALA A 36 3.93 3.85 -9.74
N GLY A 37 2.76 4.30 -10.16
CA GLY A 37 1.85 3.50 -10.98
C GLY A 37 2.46 3.13 -12.34
N ALA A 38 3.07 4.11 -13.02
CA ALA A 38 3.76 3.89 -14.30
C ALA A 38 4.99 2.98 -14.17
N ALA A 39 5.58 2.86 -12.99
CA ALA A 39 6.67 1.94 -12.69
C ALA A 39 6.20 0.50 -12.39
N GLY A 40 4.89 0.28 -12.16
CA GLY A 40 4.34 -1.04 -11.89
C GLY A 40 4.21 -1.40 -10.41
N VAL A 41 4.02 -0.40 -9.53
CA VAL A 41 3.62 -0.61 -8.14
C VAL A 41 2.16 -1.09 -8.12
N ASP A 42 1.84 -2.13 -7.31
CA ASP A 42 0.51 -2.72 -7.30
C ASP A 42 -0.49 -1.91 -6.47
N TRP A 43 -0.05 -1.41 -5.32
CA TRP A 43 -0.89 -0.67 -4.40
C TRP A 43 -0.24 0.66 -4.01
N ILE A 44 -1.07 1.67 -3.82
CA ILE A 44 -0.66 2.98 -3.30
C ILE A 44 -1.56 3.33 -2.12
N GLN A 45 -1.00 3.37 -0.91
CA GLN A 45 -1.71 3.80 0.27
C GLN A 45 -1.55 5.31 0.45
N LEU A 46 -2.64 6.07 0.34
CA LEU A 46 -2.69 7.49 0.65
C LEU A 46 -2.73 7.67 2.18
N ARG A 47 -1.58 8.04 2.76
CA ARG A 47 -1.38 8.15 4.21
C ARG A 47 -0.95 9.55 4.62
N GLU A 48 -1.83 10.50 4.44
CA GLU A 48 -1.64 11.91 4.80
C GLU A 48 -2.48 12.22 6.06
N LYS A 49 -1.91 11.92 7.24
CA LYS A 49 -2.65 11.88 8.51
C LYS A 49 -3.22 13.21 8.99
N ASP A 50 -2.68 14.32 8.52
CA ASP A 50 -3.04 15.68 8.87
C ASP A 50 -4.06 16.30 7.93
N LEU A 51 -4.42 15.63 6.83
CA LEU A 51 -5.46 16.11 5.93
C LEU A 51 -6.85 15.96 6.53
N SER A 52 -7.67 16.98 6.36
CA SER A 52 -9.10 16.88 6.65
C SER A 52 -9.77 15.81 5.78
N GLY A 53 -10.97 15.37 6.16
CA GLY A 53 -11.73 14.43 5.32
C GLY A 53 -12.00 14.97 3.92
N LYS A 54 -12.29 16.27 3.81
CA LYS A 54 -12.49 16.96 2.53
C LYS A 54 -11.23 16.93 1.66
N ASP A 55 -10.07 17.22 2.25
CA ASP A 55 -8.80 17.30 1.52
C ASP A 55 -8.30 15.89 1.16
N SER A 56 -8.50 14.91 2.05
CA SER A 56 -8.22 13.51 1.78
C SER A 56 -9.07 12.95 0.62
N ALA A 57 -10.37 13.28 0.59
CA ALA A 57 -11.24 12.93 -0.53
C ALA A 57 -10.82 13.63 -1.84
N ALA A 58 -10.42 14.89 -1.76
CA ALA A 58 -9.93 15.61 -2.93
C ALA A 58 -8.63 14.99 -3.48
N LEU A 59 -7.69 14.61 -2.63
CA LEU A 59 -6.46 13.91 -3.01
C LEU A 59 -6.76 12.54 -3.66
N ALA A 60 -7.62 11.74 -3.02
CA ALA A 60 -8.02 10.43 -3.53
C ALA A 60 -8.65 10.53 -4.92
N ARG A 61 -9.59 11.46 -5.09
CA ARG A 61 -10.27 11.73 -6.37
C ARG A 61 -9.28 12.16 -7.46
N GLN A 62 -8.31 13.01 -7.14
CA GLN A 62 -7.30 13.43 -8.10
C GLN A 62 -6.39 12.28 -8.51
N ALA A 63 -5.91 11.45 -7.55
CA ALA A 63 -5.10 10.27 -7.84
C ALA A 63 -5.85 9.28 -8.75
N LEU A 64 -7.11 8.96 -8.42
CA LEU A 64 -7.94 8.05 -9.21
C LEU A 64 -8.19 8.56 -10.63
N ARG A 65 -8.47 9.87 -10.80
CA ARG A 65 -8.68 10.49 -12.12
C ARG A 65 -7.42 10.41 -13.00
N ARG A 66 -6.23 10.63 -12.43
CA ARG A 66 -4.97 10.56 -13.19
C ARG A 66 -4.75 9.16 -13.74
N PHE A 67 -5.01 8.11 -12.97
CA PHE A 67 -4.92 6.72 -13.47
C PHE A 67 -5.97 6.40 -14.53
N ALA A 68 -7.20 6.89 -14.39
CA ALA A 68 -8.24 6.70 -15.39
C ALA A 68 -7.87 7.37 -16.72
N GLN A 69 -7.26 8.56 -16.70
CA GLN A 69 -6.79 9.26 -17.89
C GLN A 69 -5.64 8.55 -18.59
N THR A 70 -4.66 8.03 -17.81
CA THR A 70 -3.55 7.26 -18.36
C THR A 70 -4.03 5.98 -19.06
N ALA A 71 -5.02 5.28 -18.48
CA ALA A 71 -5.61 4.09 -19.08
C ALA A 71 -6.30 4.39 -20.43
N SER A 72 -6.92 5.57 -20.55
CA SER A 72 -7.65 5.99 -21.77
C SER A 72 -6.72 6.52 -22.89
N SER A 73 -5.59 7.11 -22.54
CA SER A 73 -4.63 7.67 -23.51
C SER A 73 -3.70 6.60 -24.09
N ASP A 74 -3.37 5.56 -23.34
CA ASP A 74 -2.49 4.46 -23.77
C ASP A 74 -3.15 3.54 -24.82
N ASP A 75 -4.46 3.50 -24.89
CA ASP A 75 -5.20 2.67 -25.87
C ASP A 75 -5.07 3.18 -27.32
N ARG A 76 -4.67 4.43 -27.52
CA ARG A 76 -4.60 5.06 -28.84
C ARG A 76 -3.20 5.23 -29.43
N SER A 77 -2.13 5.06 -28.66
CA SER A 77 -0.79 5.46 -29.09
C SER A 77 0.32 4.43 -28.98
N ARG A 78 0.08 3.25 -28.37
CA ARG A 78 1.12 2.23 -28.17
C ARG A 78 0.74 0.91 -28.87
N GLY A 79 1.71 0.41 -29.66
CA GLY A 79 1.61 -0.92 -30.29
C GLY A 79 1.53 -2.05 -29.27
N PRO A 80 1.17 -3.29 -29.71
CA PRO A 80 0.84 -4.44 -28.85
C PRO A 80 1.97 -4.98 -27.97
N SER A 81 3.17 -4.42 -28.05
CA SER A 81 4.39 -4.92 -27.36
C SER A 81 4.79 -4.19 -26.06
N ALA A 82 4.06 -3.16 -25.62
CA ALA A 82 4.38 -2.48 -24.35
C ALA A 82 3.71 -3.22 -23.19
N ALA A 83 4.51 -3.76 -22.26
CA ALA A 83 4.00 -4.38 -21.03
C ALA A 83 3.05 -3.41 -20.29
N ARG A 84 1.77 -3.72 -20.25
CA ARG A 84 0.76 -2.98 -19.48
C ARG A 84 0.91 -3.40 -18.03
N PHE A 85 1.38 -2.50 -17.19
CA PHE A 85 1.20 -2.69 -15.75
C PHE A 85 -0.28 -2.41 -15.40
N PRO A 86 -0.91 -3.26 -14.58
CA PRO A 86 -2.28 -2.99 -14.12
C PRO A 86 -2.32 -1.66 -13.36
N ILE A 87 -3.46 -0.96 -13.43
CA ILE A 87 -3.69 0.27 -12.66
C ILE A 87 -3.51 -0.06 -11.17
N PRO A 88 -2.68 0.69 -10.42
CA PRO A 88 -2.48 0.42 -9.01
C PRO A 88 -3.76 0.62 -8.22
N ARG A 89 -3.99 -0.22 -7.21
CA ARG A 89 -5.08 -0.01 -6.26
C ARG A 89 -4.75 1.16 -5.33
N ILE A 90 -5.63 2.14 -5.26
CA ILE A 90 -5.55 3.22 -4.28
C ILE A 90 -6.22 2.77 -2.99
N LEU A 91 -5.47 2.77 -1.89
CA LEU A 91 -5.92 2.42 -0.56
C LEU A 91 -5.91 3.68 0.31
N ILE A 92 -6.98 3.91 1.08
CA ILE A 92 -7.07 5.08 1.95
C ILE A 92 -6.70 4.69 3.38
N ASN A 93 -5.79 5.43 4.01
CA ASN A 93 -5.42 5.19 5.40
C ASN A 93 -6.50 5.68 6.36
N ASP A 94 -6.98 4.83 7.27
CA ASP A 94 -7.95 5.06 8.35
C ASP A 94 -9.36 5.53 7.93
N ARG A 95 -9.50 6.24 6.85
CA ARG A 95 -10.73 6.93 6.45
C ARG A 95 -11.59 6.04 5.53
N LEU A 96 -12.30 5.08 6.14
CA LEU A 96 -13.26 4.21 5.42
C LEU A 96 -14.34 5.03 4.69
N ASP A 97 -14.82 6.10 5.31
CA ASP A 97 -15.79 7.02 4.72
C ASP A 97 -15.29 7.62 3.40
N VAL A 98 -14.03 8.08 3.38
CA VAL A 98 -13.39 8.60 2.15
C VAL A 98 -13.19 7.48 1.12
N ALA A 99 -12.74 6.30 1.56
CA ALA A 99 -12.51 5.17 0.66
C ALA A 99 -13.80 4.75 -0.06
N LEU A 100 -14.92 4.70 0.64
CA LEU A 100 -16.24 4.38 0.08
C LEU A 100 -16.77 5.50 -0.81
N ALA A 101 -16.69 6.76 -0.35
CA ALA A 101 -17.20 7.91 -1.10
C ALA A 101 -16.50 8.12 -2.45
N GLU A 102 -15.18 7.92 -2.49
CA GLU A 102 -14.38 8.10 -3.71
C GLU A 102 -14.21 6.79 -4.50
N ARG A 103 -14.85 5.68 -4.07
CA ARG A 103 -14.73 4.36 -4.72
C ARG A 103 -13.27 3.92 -4.88
N ALA A 104 -12.45 4.14 -3.84
CA ALA A 104 -11.09 3.67 -3.81
C ALA A 104 -11.02 2.13 -3.81
N GLY A 105 -9.85 1.56 -4.06
CA GLY A 105 -9.63 0.11 -4.07
C GLY A 105 -9.66 -0.54 -2.69
N GLY A 106 -9.72 0.26 -1.59
CA GLY A 106 -9.79 -0.26 -0.24
C GLY A 106 -9.43 0.74 0.85
N VAL A 107 -9.43 0.25 2.07
CA VAL A 107 -9.02 0.96 3.28
C VAL A 107 -7.89 0.21 3.97
N HIS A 108 -6.95 0.93 4.58
CA HIS A 108 -5.94 0.38 5.47
C HIS A 108 -6.10 0.95 6.88
N LEU A 109 -6.36 0.08 7.85
CA LEU A 109 -6.68 0.42 9.22
C LEU A 109 -5.44 0.31 10.11
N GLY A 110 -5.19 1.34 10.90
CA GLY A 110 -4.16 1.33 11.93
C GLY A 110 -4.66 0.74 13.25
N GLU A 111 -3.78 0.66 14.24
CA GLU A 111 -4.07 0.08 15.56
C GLU A 111 -5.17 0.84 16.32
N ASN A 112 -5.28 2.15 16.11
CA ASN A 112 -6.28 3.02 16.74
C ASN A 112 -7.47 3.35 15.82
N SER A 113 -7.59 2.64 14.71
CA SER A 113 -8.66 2.84 13.72
C SER A 113 -9.92 2.06 14.10
N LEU A 114 -10.94 2.18 13.24
CA LEU A 114 -12.12 1.32 13.30
C LEU A 114 -11.70 -0.17 13.25
N LEU A 115 -12.34 -1.02 14.06
CA LEU A 115 -12.09 -2.45 14.03
C LEU A 115 -12.44 -3.04 12.66
N VAL A 116 -11.59 -3.93 12.14
CA VAL A 116 -11.81 -4.50 10.80
C VAL A 116 -13.17 -5.22 10.66
N LYS A 117 -13.65 -5.87 11.72
CA LYS A 117 -15.00 -6.49 11.75
C LYS A 117 -16.10 -5.46 11.51
N GLU A 118 -15.99 -4.29 12.12
CA GLU A 118 -16.95 -3.19 11.94
C GLU A 118 -16.83 -2.56 10.56
N ALA A 119 -15.58 -2.38 10.08
CA ALA A 119 -15.31 -1.91 8.72
C ALA A 119 -15.96 -2.84 7.69
N ARG A 120 -15.82 -4.16 7.83
CA ARG A 120 -16.47 -5.14 6.95
C ARG A 120 -17.97 -5.03 6.94
N ARG A 121 -18.60 -4.87 8.10
CA ARG A 121 -20.05 -4.65 8.19
C ARG A 121 -20.50 -3.41 7.42
N LEU A 122 -19.75 -2.31 7.53
CA LEU A 122 -20.06 -1.06 6.83
C LEU A 122 -19.80 -1.18 5.32
N ILE A 123 -18.72 -1.85 4.91
CA ILE A 123 -18.41 -2.14 3.50
C ILE A 123 -19.55 -2.95 2.88
N GLY A 124 -19.95 -4.05 3.52
CA GLY A 124 -21.08 -4.88 3.07
C GLY A 124 -22.38 -4.10 2.94
N ALA A 125 -22.71 -3.26 3.93
CA ALA A 125 -23.90 -2.41 3.87
C ALA A 125 -23.86 -1.38 2.73
N ALA A 126 -22.68 -0.75 2.50
CA ALA A 126 -22.51 0.27 1.47
C ALA A 126 -22.48 -0.30 0.05
N MET A 127 -21.95 -1.53 -0.12
CA MET A 127 -21.70 -2.16 -1.42
C MET A 127 -22.64 -3.31 -1.75
N SER A 128 -23.65 -3.60 -0.92
CA SER A 128 -24.58 -4.73 -1.03
C SER A 128 -25.30 -4.86 -2.38
N ARG A 129 -25.36 -3.79 -3.17
CA ARG A 129 -25.99 -3.75 -4.50
C ARG A 129 -25.02 -3.99 -5.66
N SER A 130 -23.74 -4.24 -5.38
CA SER A 130 -22.71 -4.42 -6.41
C SER A 130 -21.75 -5.53 -6.01
N ASN A 131 -21.22 -6.27 -6.99
CA ASN A 131 -20.14 -7.25 -6.74
C ASN A 131 -18.80 -6.59 -6.32
N ALA A 132 -18.76 -5.26 -6.21
CA ALA A 132 -17.57 -4.48 -5.88
C ALA A 132 -17.08 -4.70 -4.44
N GLU A 133 -17.91 -5.27 -3.54
CA GLU A 133 -17.50 -5.64 -2.19
C GLU A 133 -16.31 -6.62 -2.19
N LYS A 134 -16.31 -7.58 -3.11
CA LYS A 134 -15.26 -8.59 -3.24
C LYS A 134 -13.92 -8.01 -3.69
N ASP A 135 -13.95 -6.87 -4.38
CA ASP A 135 -12.77 -6.19 -4.89
C ASP A 135 -12.25 -5.10 -3.94
N PHE A 136 -13.02 -4.75 -2.91
CA PHE A 136 -12.64 -3.73 -1.94
C PHE A 136 -11.81 -4.32 -0.81
N LEU A 137 -10.54 -3.91 -0.72
CA LEU A 137 -9.60 -4.43 0.28
C LEU A 137 -9.75 -3.72 1.63
N ALA A 138 -9.76 -4.49 2.71
CA ALA A 138 -9.60 -3.99 4.08
C ALA A 138 -8.31 -4.57 4.67
N GLY A 139 -7.28 -3.74 4.76
CA GLY A 139 -5.99 -4.11 5.35
C GLY A 139 -5.83 -3.60 6.77
N VAL A 140 -4.94 -4.23 7.54
CA VAL A 140 -4.67 -3.87 8.94
C VAL A 140 -3.17 -3.83 9.20
N SER A 141 -2.70 -2.81 9.94
CA SER A 141 -1.34 -2.78 10.51
C SER A 141 -1.31 -3.59 11.80
N CYS A 142 -0.35 -4.51 11.92
CA CYS A 142 -0.15 -5.35 13.10
C CYS A 142 1.30 -5.27 13.59
N HIS A 143 1.46 -5.32 14.92
CA HIS A 143 2.75 -5.24 15.60
C HIS A 143 2.99 -6.45 16.53
N SER A 144 2.04 -7.41 16.60
CA SER A 144 2.17 -8.67 17.35
C SER A 144 1.53 -9.83 16.59
N LEU A 145 1.84 -11.05 17.00
CA LEU A 145 1.26 -12.27 16.44
C LEU A 145 -0.24 -12.34 16.71
N GLU A 146 -0.63 -12.00 17.94
CA GLU A 146 -2.03 -12.01 18.38
C GLU A 146 -2.87 -11.02 17.61
N ALA A 147 -2.33 -9.80 17.37
CA ALA A 147 -3.01 -8.79 16.55
C ALA A 147 -3.19 -9.28 15.11
N ALA A 148 -2.16 -9.93 14.52
CA ALA A 148 -2.22 -10.46 13.17
C ALA A 148 -3.29 -11.56 13.03
N GLN A 149 -3.32 -12.53 13.98
CA GLN A 149 -4.32 -13.59 13.99
C GLN A 149 -5.73 -13.05 14.19
N SER A 150 -5.90 -12.11 15.12
CA SER A 150 -7.19 -11.46 15.38
C SER A 150 -7.70 -10.70 14.16
N ALA A 151 -6.84 -9.94 13.48
CA ALA A 151 -7.21 -9.19 12.29
C ALA A 151 -7.60 -10.13 11.13
N ALA A 152 -6.84 -11.21 10.92
CA ALA A 152 -7.17 -12.22 9.90
C ALA A 152 -8.51 -12.89 10.20
N ALA A 153 -8.76 -13.32 11.44
CA ALA A 153 -10.02 -13.92 11.85
C ALA A 153 -11.21 -12.96 11.75
N ALA A 154 -10.97 -11.65 11.92
CA ALA A 154 -11.99 -10.61 11.82
C ALA A 154 -12.27 -10.16 10.37
N GLY A 155 -11.61 -10.76 9.36
CA GLY A 155 -11.89 -10.55 7.95
C GLY A 155 -11.00 -9.51 7.26
N ALA A 156 -9.77 -9.28 7.74
CA ALA A 156 -8.76 -8.54 6.98
C ALA A 156 -8.40 -9.31 5.70
N ASP A 157 -8.18 -8.59 4.59
CA ASP A 157 -7.72 -9.19 3.33
C ASP A 157 -6.19 -9.29 3.27
N TYR A 158 -5.50 -8.43 3.97
CA TYR A 158 -4.04 -8.41 4.07
C TYR A 158 -3.59 -7.70 5.33
N LEU A 159 -2.34 -7.94 5.72
CA LEU A 159 -1.71 -7.28 6.85
C LEU A 159 -0.46 -6.50 6.42
N PHE A 160 -0.21 -5.36 7.08
CA PHE A 160 1.14 -4.80 7.18
C PHE A 160 1.72 -5.24 8.52
N PHE A 161 2.88 -5.88 8.47
CA PHE A 161 3.59 -6.28 9.68
C PHE A 161 4.93 -5.55 9.81
N GLY A 162 5.15 -4.91 10.96
CA GLY A 162 6.39 -4.17 11.23
C GLY A 162 6.31 -3.23 12.44
N PRO A 163 7.38 -2.43 12.65
CA PRO A 163 8.53 -2.26 11.75
C PRO A 163 9.47 -3.48 11.77
N VAL A 164 9.80 -4.04 10.59
CA VAL A 164 10.71 -5.19 10.51
C VAL A 164 12.15 -4.77 10.81
N PHE A 165 12.56 -3.62 10.28
CA PHE A 165 13.88 -3.02 10.53
C PHE A 165 13.74 -1.64 11.17
N ALA A 166 14.82 -1.15 11.77
CA ALA A 166 14.86 0.18 12.36
C ALA A 166 14.48 1.26 11.33
N THR A 167 13.63 2.19 11.75
CA THR A 167 13.21 3.32 10.91
C THR A 167 12.99 4.56 11.77
N PRO A 168 13.42 5.74 11.30
CA PRO A 168 13.25 7.00 12.06
C PRO A 168 11.81 7.29 12.42
N SER A 169 10.86 6.97 11.55
CA SER A 169 9.42 7.22 11.76
C SER A 169 8.80 6.39 12.90
N LYS A 170 9.50 5.35 13.39
CA LYS A 170 9.03 4.44 14.45
C LYS A 170 10.03 4.33 15.62
N ALA A 171 11.09 5.12 15.65
CA ALA A 171 12.12 5.07 16.70
C ALA A 171 11.53 5.25 18.13
N ALA A 172 10.45 6.02 18.28
CA ALA A 172 9.77 6.23 19.56
C ALA A 172 8.87 5.05 20.00
N PHE A 173 8.64 4.04 19.14
CA PHE A 173 7.68 2.95 19.39
C PHE A 173 8.36 1.61 19.73
N GLY A 174 9.66 1.61 20.02
CA GLY A 174 10.41 0.42 20.45
C GLY A 174 11.31 -0.18 19.38
N ALA A 175 11.89 -1.34 19.71
CA ALA A 175 12.80 -2.07 18.84
C ALA A 175 12.07 -2.65 17.61
N PRO A 176 12.76 -2.81 16.46
CA PRO A 176 12.19 -3.48 15.29
C PRO A 176 11.85 -4.94 15.62
N GLN A 177 10.81 -5.46 14.95
CA GLN A 177 10.30 -6.83 15.16
C GLN A 177 11.25 -7.91 14.63
N GLY A 178 12.01 -7.61 13.58
CA GLY A 178 12.94 -8.54 12.96
C GLY A 178 12.29 -9.58 12.04
N LEU A 179 13.15 -10.29 11.33
CA LEU A 179 12.75 -11.30 10.33
C LEU A 179 12.14 -12.55 10.94
N ASP A 180 12.65 -13.00 12.09
CA ASP A 180 12.12 -14.20 12.77
C ASP A 180 10.67 -14.03 13.19
N PHE A 181 10.32 -12.82 13.65
CA PHE A 181 8.94 -12.52 14.03
C PHE A 181 8.03 -12.35 12.82
N LEU A 182 8.53 -11.72 11.75
CA LEU A 182 7.85 -11.68 10.46
C LEU A 182 7.52 -13.08 9.97
N ALA A 183 8.50 -14.01 9.99
CA ALA A 183 8.31 -15.39 9.56
C ALA A 183 7.27 -16.14 10.42
N LYS A 184 7.24 -15.89 11.74
CA LYS A 184 6.20 -16.46 12.63
C LYS A 184 4.80 -15.98 12.24
N VAL A 185 4.64 -14.69 11.98
CA VAL A 185 3.36 -14.11 11.56
C VAL A 185 2.93 -14.66 10.21
N CYS A 186 3.82 -14.68 9.20
CA CYS A 186 3.51 -15.22 7.88
C CYS A 186 3.04 -16.68 7.91
N ARG A 187 3.57 -17.50 8.82
CA ARG A 187 3.13 -18.90 9.01
C ARG A 187 1.80 -19.04 9.76
N ALA A 188 1.44 -18.03 10.57
CA ALA A 188 0.29 -18.11 11.45
C ALA A 188 -1.02 -17.62 10.84
N VAL A 189 -0.97 -16.94 9.68
CA VAL A 189 -2.16 -16.43 9.00
C VAL A 189 -2.20 -16.89 7.54
N ALA A 190 -3.41 -17.07 7.00
CA ALA A 190 -3.60 -17.51 5.62
C ALA A 190 -3.68 -16.34 4.61
N ILE A 191 -3.78 -15.10 5.11
CA ILE A 191 -3.90 -13.89 4.27
C ILE A 191 -2.51 -13.30 3.98
N PRO A 192 -2.34 -12.54 2.88
CA PRO A 192 -1.08 -11.91 2.55
C PRO A 192 -0.55 -10.99 3.65
N VAL A 193 0.73 -11.15 4.01
CA VAL A 193 1.46 -10.28 4.93
C VAL A 193 2.49 -9.48 4.13
N LEU A 194 2.42 -8.16 4.16
CA LEU A 194 3.42 -7.28 3.59
C LEU A 194 4.34 -6.76 4.70
N ALA A 195 5.64 -6.93 4.50
CA ALA A 195 6.65 -6.39 5.41
C ALA A 195 6.73 -4.86 5.29
N ILE A 196 6.77 -4.16 6.42
CA ILE A 196 6.89 -2.70 6.45
C ILE A 196 7.88 -2.24 7.54
N GLY A 197 8.52 -1.09 7.32
CA GLY A 197 9.41 -0.42 8.27
C GLY A 197 10.89 -0.74 8.02
N GLY A 198 11.66 0.27 7.62
CA GLY A 198 13.08 0.20 7.33
C GLY A 198 13.45 -0.66 6.12
N ILE A 199 12.52 -0.91 5.21
CA ILE A 199 12.75 -1.73 4.02
C ILE A 199 13.58 -0.95 2.99
N THR A 200 14.62 -1.61 2.47
CA THR A 200 15.51 -1.14 1.40
C THR A 200 15.63 -2.22 0.31
N LEU A 201 16.32 -1.91 -0.80
CA LEU A 201 16.59 -2.91 -1.84
C LEU A 201 17.48 -4.06 -1.34
N GLU A 202 18.37 -3.77 -0.37
CA GLU A 202 19.34 -4.73 0.17
C GLU A 202 18.68 -5.73 1.13
N ASN A 203 17.61 -5.33 1.83
CA ASN A 203 16.96 -6.20 2.84
C ASN A 203 15.59 -6.74 2.41
N ALA A 204 15.04 -6.29 1.28
CA ALA A 204 13.73 -6.71 0.79
C ALA A 204 13.67 -8.23 0.52
N ALA A 205 14.74 -8.82 -0.05
CA ALA A 205 14.82 -10.27 -0.30
C ALA A 205 14.60 -11.07 0.99
N ALA A 206 15.27 -10.69 2.08
CA ALA A 206 15.14 -11.39 3.37
C ALA A 206 13.71 -11.35 3.95
N CYS A 207 12.95 -10.28 3.67
CA CYS A 207 11.52 -10.23 4.03
C CYS A 207 10.70 -11.24 3.24
N LEU A 208 10.93 -11.35 1.94
CA LEU A 208 10.24 -12.30 1.07
C LEU A 208 10.59 -13.74 1.42
N ASP A 209 11.87 -14.01 1.69
CA ASP A 209 12.35 -15.33 2.15
C ASP A 209 11.75 -15.73 3.52
N SER A 210 11.41 -14.74 4.35
CA SER A 210 10.69 -14.96 5.61
C SER A 210 9.19 -15.26 5.42
N GLY A 211 8.70 -15.30 4.16
CA GLY A 211 7.32 -15.64 3.84
C GLY A 211 6.41 -14.42 3.59
N ALA A 212 6.94 -13.19 3.60
CA ALA A 212 6.13 -12.03 3.25
C ALA A 212 5.64 -12.12 1.80
N ALA A 213 4.34 -11.84 1.58
CA ALA A 213 3.73 -11.80 0.27
C ALA A 213 4.14 -10.56 -0.55
N GLY A 214 4.77 -9.57 0.11
CA GLY A 214 5.19 -8.33 -0.52
C GLY A 214 5.81 -7.34 0.44
N ILE A 215 6.05 -6.14 -0.09
CA ILE A 215 6.74 -5.04 0.58
C ILE A 215 5.85 -3.81 0.58
N ALA A 216 5.70 -3.16 1.75
CA ALA A 216 5.14 -1.84 1.89
C ALA A 216 6.23 -0.87 2.37
N ALA A 217 6.41 0.26 1.71
CA ALA A 217 7.44 1.21 2.08
C ALA A 217 7.08 2.66 1.71
N ILE A 218 7.62 3.61 2.47
CA ILE A 218 7.59 5.04 2.16
C ILE A 218 8.85 5.37 1.36
N ARG A 219 10.00 5.42 2.03
CA ARG A 219 11.26 5.95 1.49
C ARG A 219 11.79 5.19 0.30
N LEU A 220 11.68 3.86 0.28
CA LEU A 220 12.13 3.03 -0.83
C LEU A 220 11.55 3.49 -2.17
N PHE A 221 10.29 3.90 -2.18
CA PHE A 221 9.62 4.41 -3.37
C PHE A 221 9.71 5.94 -3.49
N GLN A 222 9.74 6.66 -2.37
CA GLN A 222 9.62 8.11 -2.34
C GLN A 222 10.94 8.84 -2.61
N ASP A 223 12.05 8.34 -2.03
CA ASP A 223 13.35 9.00 -2.10
C ASP A 223 14.11 8.68 -3.40
N THR A 224 13.67 7.69 -4.17
CA THR A 224 14.32 7.34 -5.43
C THR A 224 13.95 8.27 -6.58
N THR A 225 14.93 8.55 -7.45
CA THR A 225 14.71 9.23 -8.74
C THR A 225 14.32 8.25 -9.85
N ASP A 226 14.64 6.95 -9.72
CA ASP A 226 14.31 5.91 -10.70
C ASP A 226 13.42 4.81 -10.07
N LEU A 227 12.12 5.07 -10.04
CA LEU A 227 11.12 4.12 -9.57
C LEU A 227 11.05 2.84 -10.41
N ARG A 228 11.30 2.93 -11.73
CA ARG A 228 11.26 1.77 -12.62
C ARG A 228 12.35 0.78 -12.26
N GLN A 229 13.56 1.27 -12.00
CA GLN A 229 14.68 0.42 -11.59
C GLN A 229 14.40 -0.24 -10.23
N VAL A 230 13.87 0.51 -9.26
CA VAL A 230 13.50 -0.05 -7.94
C VAL A 230 12.47 -1.16 -8.08
N VAL A 231 11.38 -0.91 -8.82
CA VAL A 231 10.33 -1.90 -9.03
C VAL A 231 10.85 -3.13 -9.78
N ALA A 232 11.65 -2.94 -10.85
CA ALA A 232 12.23 -4.03 -11.60
C ALA A 232 13.13 -4.93 -10.71
N ARG A 233 13.98 -4.34 -9.87
CA ARG A 233 14.82 -5.09 -8.92
C ARG A 233 13.99 -5.87 -7.90
N LEU A 234 12.94 -5.27 -7.35
CA LEU A 234 12.04 -5.95 -6.39
C LEU A 234 11.30 -7.13 -7.04
N ARG A 235 10.88 -7.00 -8.31
CA ARG A 235 10.21 -8.08 -9.06
C ARG A 235 11.13 -9.27 -9.35
N GLN A 236 12.44 -9.04 -9.45
CA GLN A 236 13.43 -10.09 -9.67
C GLN A 236 13.75 -10.93 -8.43
N LEU A 237 13.36 -10.49 -7.22
CA LEU A 237 13.68 -11.18 -5.97
C LEU A 237 12.96 -12.53 -5.80
N ARG A 238 11.96 -12.86 -6.64
CA ARG A 238 11.21 -14.12 -6.63
C ARG A 238 11.07 -14.75 -8.02
N SER A 239 12.02 -14.52 -8.91
CA SER A 239 12.07 -15.23 -10.20
C SER A 239 12.78 -16.58 -10.08
#